data_04d4f9162bb8ed39a95f68c166d032bb
#
_entry.id   04d4f9162bb8ed39a95f68c166d032bb
#
_cell.length_a   1.000
_cell.length_b   1.000
_cell.length_c   1.000
_cell.angle_alpha   90.00
_cell.angle_beta   90.00
_cell.angle_gamma   90.00
#
_symmetry.space_group_name_H-M   'P 1'
#
loop_
_entity.id
_entity.type
_entity.pdbx_description
1 polymer ?
#
loop_
_entity_poly.entity_id
_entity_poly.type
_entity_poly.pdbx_seq_one_letter_code
_entity_poly.pdbx_strand_id
1 'polypeptide(L)'
;MEKKQSLLKRTQKKLSDGEAINPINVAVESKNQGGFQTKILIRDHEIISDQPFGFNGQNKGPKPSELVLAALAACQETTYRIYAEDMGIHIGEISVK
;
A
#
# COMPACT_ATOMS: atom_id res chain seq x y z
N MET A 1 -25.48 -11.31 -17.61
CA MET A 1 -24.62 -11.01 -16.45
C MET A 1 -23.98 -9.64 -16.66
N GLU A 2 -24.30 -8.71 -15.81
CA GLU A 2 -23.72 -7.39 -15.92
C GLU A 2 -22.23 -7.41 -15.68
N LYS A 3 -21.48 -6.73 -16.54
CA LYS A 3 -20.04 -6.64 -16.39
C LYS A 3 -19.72 -5.68 -15.24
N LYS A 4 -18.96 -6.16 -14.27
CA LYS A 4 -18.58 -5.32 -13.14
C LYS A 4 -17.77 -4.12 -13.62
N GLN A 5 -18.18 -2.95 -13.21
CA GLN A 5 -17.50 -1.71 -13.56
C GLN A 5 -16.14 -1.62 -12.84
N SER A 6 -15.10 -1.15 -13.52
CA SER A 6 -13.78 -1.02 -12.94
C SER A 6 -13.77 0.00 -11.79
N LEU A 7 -12.80 -0.14 -10.89
CA LEU A 7 -12.63 0.80 -9.78
C LEU A 7 -12.43 2.23 -10.29
N LEU A 8 -11.61 2.40 -11.32
CA LEU A 8 -11.35 3.71 -11.90
C LEU A 8 -12.62 4.37 -12.44
N LYS A 9 -13.42 3.63 -13.19
CA LYS A 9 -14.68 4.13 -13.74
C LYS A 9 -15.69 4.47 -12.66
N ARG A 10 -15.77 3.64 -11.61
CA ARG A 10 -16.67 3.93 -10.49
C ARG A 10 -16.29 5.23 -9.78
N THR A 11 -15.00 5.47 -9.58
CA THR A 11 -14.52 6.70 -8.97
C THR A 11 -14.79 7.89 -9.84
N GLN A 12 -14.53 7.79 -11.14
CA GLN A 12 -14.81 8.86 -12.11
C GLN A 12 -16.29 9.21 -12.15
N LYS A 13 -17.15 8.20 -12.10
CA LYS A 13 -18.59 8.40 -12.09
C LYS A 13 -19.05 9.16 -10.84
N LYS A 14 -18.53 8.79 -9.68
CA LYS A 14 -18.86 9.48 -8.41
C LYS A 14 -18.47 10.95 -8.49
N LEU A 15 -17.31 11.26 -9.04
CA LEU A 15 -16.84 12.62 -9.18
C LEU A 15 -17.72 13.41 -10.16
N SER A 16 -18.07 12.82 -11.31
CA SER A 16 -18.89 13.50 -12.31
C SER A 16 -20.34 13.69 -11.85
N ASP A 17 -20.86 12.79 -11.04
CA ASP A 17 -22.21 12.89 -10.48
C ASP A 17 -22.28 13.88 -9.30
N GLY A 18 -21.15 14.45 -8.91
CA GLY A 18 -21.09 15.39 -7.80
C GLY A 18 -21.21 14.74 -6.44
N GLU A 19 -21.07 13.42 -6.37
CA GLU A 19 -21.07 12.72 -5.08
C GLU A 19 -19.81 13.06 -4.29
N ALA A 20 -20.00 13.36 -3.00
CA ALA A 20 -18.88 13.55 -2.12
C ALA A 20 -18.17 12.22 -1.91
N ILE A 21 -16.87 12.19 -2.23
CA ILE A 21 -16.03 11.06 -1.82
C ILE A 21 -15.69 11.30 -0.36
N ASN A 22 -16.14 10.42 0.52
CA ASN A 22 -15.80 10.52 1.93
C ASN A 22 -14.29 10.51 2.08
N PRO A 23 -13.70 11.48 2.80
CA PRO A 23 -12.26 11.45 3.02
C PRO A 23 -11.89 10.16 3.74
N ILE A 24 -10.99 9.40 3.13
CA ILE A 24 -10.46 8.20 3.76
C ILE A 24 -9.34 8.66 4.67
N ASN A 25 -9.52 8.46 5.98
CA ASN A 25 -8.46 8.73 6.92
C ASN A 25 -7.44 7.59 6.83
N VAL A 26 -6.27 7.91 6.31
CA VAL A 26 -5.16 6.97 6.32
C VAL A 26 -4.32 7.31 7.54
N ALA A 27 -4.31 6.43 8.52
CA ALA A 27 -3.61 6.64 9.76
C ALA A 27 -2.72 5.45 10.07
N VAL A 28 -1.53 5.76 10.57
CA VAL A 28 -0.56 4.77 11.01
C VAL A 28 -0.14 5.14 12.42
N GLU A 29 -0.13 4.17 13.31
CA GLU A 29 0.36 4.36 14.66
C GLU A 29 1.66 3.58 14.81
N SER A 30 2.68 4.23 15.39
CA SER A 30 3.97 3.57 15.58
C SER A 30 4.47 3.79 17.00
N LYS A 31 5.13 2.76 17.53
CA LYS A 31 5.74 2.83 18.86
C LYS A 31 7.11 2.19 18.82
N ASN A 32 8.11 2.92 19.34
CA ASN A 32 9.44 2.37 19.49
C ASN A 32 9.45 1.40 20.67
N GLN A 33 9.98 0.21 20.44
CA GLN A 33 10.00 -0.87 21.42
C GLN A 33 11.32 -0.93 22.22
N GLY A 34 12.15 0.08 22.05
CA GLY A 34 13.51 0.11 22.57
C GLY A 34 14.51 -0.17 21.46
N GLY A 35 15.70 0.39 21.56
CA GLY A 35 16.70 0.29 20.50
C GLY A 35 16.14 0.85 19.19
N PHE A 36 16.28 0.11 18.11
CA PHE A 36 15.83 0.54 16.78
C PHE A 36 14.56 -0.19 16.31
N GLN A 37 13.98 -0.99 17.17
CA GLN A 37 12.77 -1.74 16.82
C GLN A 37 11.52 -0.89 16.99
N THR A 38 10.71 -0.81 15.94
CA THR A 38 9.47 -0.06 15.95
C THR A 38 8.31 -0.95 15.54
N LYS A 39 7.26 -0.93 16.33
CA LYS A 39 6.01 -1.62 16.02
C LYS A 39 5.08 -0.64 15.30
N ILE A 40 4.61 -1.02 14.13
CA ILE A 40 3.75 -0.18 13.30
C ILE A 40 2.39 -0.85 13.17
N LEU A 41 1.34 -0.10 13.49
CA LEU A 41 -0.03 -0.57 13.38
C LEU A 41 -0.74 0.17 12.24
N ILE A 42 -1.27 -0.59 11.31
CA ILE A 42 -2.03 -0.06 10.18
C ILE A 42 -3.34 -0.83 10.13
N ARG A 43 -4.42 -0.21 10.55
CA ARG A 43 -5.72 -0.88 10.76
C ARG A 43 -5.53 -2.07 11.69
N ASP A 44 -5.82 -3.30 11.24
CA ASP A 44 -5.62 -4.53 12.01
C ASP A 44 -4.32 -5.26 11.64
N HIS A 45 -3.41 -4.57 10.91
CA HIS A 45 -2.12 -5.14 10.52
C HIS A 45 -1.01 -4.62 11.41
N GLU A 46 -0.06 -5.46 11.69
CA GLU A 46 1.12 -5.13 12.48
C GLU A 46 2.38 -5.38 11.67
N ILE A 47 3.26 -4.40 11.63
CA ILE A 47 4.55 -4.49 10.97
C ILE A 47 5.63 -4.13 11.97
N ILE A 48 6.69 -4.93 12.01
CA ILE A 48 7.87 -4.61 12.81
C ILE A 48 8.96 -4.10 11.88
N SER A 49 9.50 -2.92 12.21
CA SER A 49 10.67 -2.35 11.54
C SER A 49 11.86 -2.43 12.48
N ASP A 50 13.02 -2.73 11.95
CA ASP A 50 14.24 -2.85 12.75
C ASP A 50 15.43 -2.57 11.85
N GLN A 51 16.61 -2.52 12.45
CA GLN A 51 17.86 -2.44 11.70
C GLN A 51 18.49 -3.83 11.62
N PRO A 52 19.29 -4.10 10.57
CA PRO A 52 20.04 -5.35 10.49
C PRO A 52 21.15 -5.37 11.55
N PHE A 53 21.71 -6.55 11.79
CA PHE A 53 22.76 -6.72 12.78
C PHE A 53 23.97 -5.79 12.55
N GLY A 54 24.31 -5.53 11.29
CA GLY A 54 25.42 -4.65 10.95
C GLY A 54 25.20 -3.17 11.35
N PHE A 55 23.98 -2.79 11.68
CA PHE A 55 23.62 -1.44 12.13
C PHE A 55 23.07 -1.45 13.56
N ASN A 56 23.53 -2.38 14.36
CA ASN A 56 23.16 -2.51 15.77
C ASN A 56 21.68 -2.84 16.03
N GLY A 57 21.00 -3.37 15.03
CA GLY A 57 19.64 -3.87 15.19
C GLY A 57 19.64 -5.37 15.46
N GLN A 58 18.47 -5.93 15.60
CA GLN A 58 18.25 -7.35 15.84
C GLN A 58 17.65 -8.07 14.64
N ASN A 59 17.52 -7.38 13.51
CA ASN A 59 16.99 -7.92 12.26
C ASN A 59 15.62 -8.58 12.42
N LYS A 60 14.76 -7.98 13.24
CA LYS A 60 13.41 -8.49 13.48
C LYS A 60 12.40 -8.06 12.42
N GLY A 61 12.79 -7.17 11.52
CA GLY A 61 11.96 -6.70 10.44
C GLY A 61 12.75 -5.87 9.45
N PRO A 62 12.10 -5.41 8.38
CA PRO A 62 12.78 -4.57 7.38
C PRO A 62 13.17 -3.22 7.95
N LYS A 63 14.17 -2.59 7.34
CA LYS A 63 14.56 -1.22 7.67
C LYS A 63 13.46 -0.24 7.25
N PRO A 64 13.37 0.93 7.89
CA PRO A 64 12.44 1.97 7.44
C PRO A 64 12.58 2.33 5.96
N SER A 65 13.81 2.43 5.46
CA SER A 65 14.05 2.73 4.04
C SER A 65 13.50 1.62 3.12
N GLU A 66 13.59 0.38 3.54
CA GLU A 66 13.04 -0.74 2.78
C GLU A 66 11.52 -0.70 2.76
N LEU A 67 10.89 -0.24 3.84
CA LEU A 67 9.45 -0.08 3.89
C LEU A 67 8.96 1.01 2.95
N VAL A 68 9.71 2.10 2.79
CA VAL A 68 9.40 3.15 1.82
C VAL A 68 9.42 2.57 0.40
N LEU A 69 10.47 1.82 0.08
CA LEU A 69 10.57 1.20 -1.24
C LEU A 69 9.47 0.15 -1.47
N ALA A 70 9.16 -0.64 -0.45
CA ALA A 70 8.08 -1.62 -0.53
C ALA A 70 6.73 -0.96 -0.80
N ALA A 71 6.45 0.15 -0.12
CA ALA A 71 5.22 0.90 -0.31
C ALA A 71 5.13 1.46 -1.73
N LEU A 72 6.23 1.99 -2.25
CA LEU A 72 6.29 2.51 -3.61
C LEU A 72 6.04 1.40 -4.64
N ALA A 73 6.69 0.25 -4.47
CA ALA A 73 6.51 -0.89 -5.37
C ALA A 73 5.06 -1.39 -5.37
N ALA A 74 4.47 -1.55 -4.19
CA ALA A 74 3.09 -1.98 -4.06
C ALA A 74 2.13 -0.99 -4.70
N CYS A 75 2.38 0.30 -4.52
CA CYS A 75 1.56 1.36 -5.11
C CYS A 75 1.62 1.32 -6.64
N GLN A 76 2.81 1.13 -7.21
CA GLN A 76 2.97 1.03 -8.66
C GLN A 76 2.22 -0.19 -9.22
N GLU A 77 2.37 -1.34 -8.59
CA GLU A 77 1.69 -2.57 -9.03
C GLU A 77 0.17 -2.42 -8.99
N THR A 78 -0.34 -1.83 -7.92
CA THR A 78 -1.78 -1.56 -7.78
C THR A 78 -2.26 -0.62 -8.87
N THR A 79 -1.51 0.43 -9.16
CA THR A 79 -1.86 1.41 -10.19
C THR A 79 -1.90 0.76 -11.57
N TYR A 80 -0.91 -0.05 -11.92
CA TYR A 80 -0.92 -0.77 -13.19
C TYR A 80 -2.12 -1.70 -13.30
N ARG A 81 -2.48 -2.38 -12.22
CA ARG A 81 -3.62 -3.28 -12.18
C ARG A 81 -4.94 -2.52 -12.37
N ILE A 82 -5.07 -1.36 -11.74
CA ILE A 82 -6.28 -0.53 -11.86
C ILE A 82 -6.48 -0.07 -13.32
N TYR A 83 -5.43 0.44 -13.95
CA TYR A 83 -5.52 0.89 -15.34
C TYR A 83 -5.73 -0.26 -16.32
N ALA A 84 -5.09 -1.40 -16.08
CA ALA A 84 -5.29 -2.57 -16.93
C ALA A 84 -6.74 -3.06 -16.86
N GLU A 85 -7.32 -3.09 -15.66
CA GLU A 85 -8.73 -3.45 -15.48
C GLU A 85 -9.65 -2.50 -16.24
N ASP A 86 -9.39 -1.19 -16.13
CA ASP A 86 -10.20 -0.19 -16.81
C ASP A 86 -10.12 -0.30 -18.33
N MET A 87 -8.96 -0.63 -18.87
CA MET A 87 -8.72 -0.74 -20.30
C MET A 87 -9.08 -2.12 -20.86
N GLY A 88 -9.51 -3.05 -20.00
CA GLY A 88 -9.83 -4.41 -20.41
C GLY A 88 -8.60 -5.23 -20.79
N ILE A 89 -7.42 -4.82 -20.35
CA ILE A 89 -6.17 -5.53 -20.63
C ILE A 89 -5.96 -6.60 -19.56
N HIS A 90 -5.73 -7.83 -20.02
CA HIS A 90 -5.44 -8.92 -19.11
C HIS A 90 -3.95 -8.98 -18.82
N ILE A 91 -3.57 -8.65 -17.59
CA ILE A 91 -2.18 -8.71 -17.13
C ILE A 91 -2.05 -9.85 -16.13
N GLY A 92 -1.02 -10.65 -16.29
CA GLY A 92 -0.69 -11.69 -15.32
C GLY A 92 0.02 -11.13 -14.10
N GLU A 93 1.16 -11.68 -13.75
CA GLU A 93 1.96 -11.23 -12.63
C GLU A 93 2.68 -9.92 -12.95
N ILE A 94 2.70 -9.01 -11.97
CA ILE A 94 3.46 -7.75 -12.07
C ILE A 94 4.52 -7.78 -10.98
N SER A 95 5.75 -7.42 -11.33
CA SER A 95 6.81 -7.30 -10.35
C SER A 95 7.57 -5.98 -10.54
N VAL A 96 8.03 -5.42 -9.42
CA VAL A 96 8.83 -4.19 -9.41
C VAL A 96 10.09 -4.44 -8.58
N LYS A 97 11.23 -4.04 -9.11
CA LYS A 97 12.52 -4.17 -8.43
C LYS A 97 13.17 -2.81 -8.27
#